data_42987ff25797340f83aa6a603e78c6f7
#
_entry.id   42987ff25797340f83aa6a603e78c6f7
#
_cell.length_a   1.000
_cell.length_b   1.000
_cell.length_c   1.000
_cell.angle_alpha   90.00
_cell.angle_beta   90.00
_cell.angle_gamma   90.00
#
_symmetry.space_group_name_H-M   'P 1'
#
loop_
_entity.id
_entity.type
_entity.pdbx_description
1 polymer ?
#
loop_
_entity_poly.entity_id
_entity_poly.type
_entity_poly.pdbx_seq_one_letter_code
_entity_poly.pdbx_strand_id
1 'polypeptide(L)'
;LSRRQRQMCIRDRTIPLGQVGRGVGIRWEDPVIPRYNGQRMQSVMCSPAPGVETEAARQTIAEQIEDIPLPTGYSIRWDGEKGARDQTMYWLFKQVPLAVVLIIAVLILLFGDYRKPTIVLCCIPLLAVGIVGAMLLTGKTFDFCAIVGALGLMGMLIKNCIVLLDEIGQRCSGDTDLIAGLVVSAQSRLRPVMMASLTTILGMIPLLGDAMFGSMAATIMGGLFFSTIATLLFLPILYALFFKIKTK
;
A
#
# COMPACT_ATOMS: atom_id res chain seq x y z
N LEU A 1 -45.61 2.97 32.41
CA LEU A 1 -46.49 1.91 31.92
C LEU A 1 -47.80 1.96 32.65
N SER A 2 -48.93 2.07 31.88
CA SER A 2 -50.29 2.07 32.46
C SER A 2 -50.54 0.82 33.28
N ARG A 3 -51.34 0.96 34.33
CA ARG A 3 -51.75 -0.16 35.22
C ARG A 3 -52.25 -1.38 34.44
N ARG A 4 -52.84 -1.19 33.28
CA ARG A 4 -53.33 -2.25 32.38
C ARG A 4 -52.23 -3.06 31.70
N GLN A 5 -51.05 -2.48 31.44
CA GLN A 5 -49.92 -3.17 30.80
C GLN A 5 -49.17 -4.08 31.76
N ARG A 6 -49.45 -4.05 33.04
CA ARG A 6 -48.87 -4.94 34.07
C ARG A 6 -49.74 -6.15 34.37
N GLN A 7 -50.72 -6.46 33.55
CA GLN A 7 -51.61 -7.58 33.72
C GLN A 7 -51.44 -8.60 32.60
N MET A 8 -51.36 -9.85 32.93
CA MET A 8 -51.24 -10.96 32.01
C MET A 8 -52.59 -11.71 31.97
N CYS A 9 -53.14 -11.98 30.81
CA CYS A 9 -54.36 -12.74 30.63
C CYS A 9 -54.08 -14.24 30.63
N ILE A 10 -54.65 -14.96 31.58
CA ILE A 10 -54.65 -16.42 31.62
C ILE A 10 -56.10 -16.89 31.68
N ARG A 11 -56.60 -17.55 30.61
CA ARG A 11 -57.98 -18.08 30.49
C ARG A 11 -59.04 -17.06 30.92
N ASP A 12 -59.11 -15.94 30.20
CA ASP A 12 -60.10 -14.85 30.39
C ASP A 12 -60.09 -14.20 31.80
N ARG A 13 -59.10 -14.45 32.62
CA ARG A 13 -58.90 -13.76 33.90
C ARG A 13 -57.61 -12.96 33.84
N THR A 14 -57.69 -11.69 34.21
CA THR A 14 -56.54 -10.81 34.38
C THR A 14 -55.90 -10.97 35.74
N ILE A 15 -54.64 -11.41 35.79
CA ILE A 15 -53.89 -11.54 37.02
C ILE A 15 -52.79 -10.45 37.04
N PRO A 16 -52.60 -9.71 38.16
CA PRO A 16 -51.52 -8.75 38.26
C PRO A 16 -50.16 -9.45 38.15
N LEU A 17 -49.25 -8.92 37.37
CA LEU A 17 -47.88 -9.46 37.18
C LEU A 17 -47.14 -9.67 38.52
N GLY A 18 -47.45 -8.86 39.53
CA GLY A 18 -46.85 -8.99 40.87
C GLY A 18 -47.25 -10.25 41.64
N GLN A 19 -48.33 -10.97 41.21
CA GLN A 19 -48.72 -12.25 41.78
C GLN A 19 -48.06 -13.47 41.14
N VAL A 20 -47.55 -13.30 39.91
CA VAL A 20 -46.94 -14.37 39.12
C VAL A 20 -45.39 -14.28 39.17
N GLY A 21 -44.82 -13.08 39.36
CA GLY A 21 -43.39 -12.81 39.40
C GLY A 21 -42.95 -12.24 40.74
N ARG A 22 -41.72 -12.54 41.16
CA ARG A 22 -41.07 -12.01 42.37
C ARG A 22 -40.63 -10.54 42.27
N GLY A 23 -41.31 -9.73 41.47
CA GLY A 23 -41.04 -8.32 41.24
C GLY A 23 -40.71 -8.02 39.80
N VAL A 24 -41.01 -6.81 39.36
CA VAL A 24 -40.64 -6.29 38.03
C VAL A 24 -39.51 -5.29 38.27
N GLY A 25 -38.32 -5.66 37.87
CA GLY A 25 -37.14 -4.79 37.88
C GLY A 25 -36.70 -4.44 36.48
N ILE A 26 -36.10 -3.26 36.33
CA ILE A 26 -35.40 -2.89 35.11
C ILE A 26 -34.02 -3.52 35.16
N ARG A 27 -33.72 -4.37 34.20
CA ARG A 27 -32.39 -4.91 33.97
C ARG A 27 -31.84 -4.37 32.70
N TRP A 28 -30.64 -3.86 32.75
CA TRP A 28 -29.90 -3.44 31.55
C TRP A 28 -29.34 -4.69 30.90
N GLU A 29 -29.66 -4.88 29.62
CA GLU A 29 -29.11 -5.94 28.81
C GLU A 29 -28.60 -5.31 27.53
N ASP A 30 -27.50 -5.85 27.00
CA ASP A 30 -26.94 -5.38 25.73
C ASP A 30 -27.93 -5.68 24.60
N PRO A 31 -28.39 -4.67 23.84
CA PRO A 31 -29.37 -4.84 22.76
C PRO A 31 -28.81 -5.69 21.61
N VAL A 32 -27.49 -5.70 21.45
CA VAL A 32 -26.79 -6.45 20.43
C VAL A 32 -25.62 -7.20 21.07
N ILE A 33 -25.57 -8.50 20.88
CA ILE A 33 -24.46 -9.35 21.31
C ILE A 33 -23.64 -9.69 20.07
N PRO A 34 -22.52 -8.98 19.81
CA PRO A 34 -21.68 -9.27 18.67
C PRO A 34 -21.03 -10.65 18.83
N ARG A 35 -20.91 -11.36 17.71
CA ARG A 35 -20.29 -12.68 17.66
C ARG A 35 -19.30 -12.76 16.51
N TYR A 36 -18.19 -13.39 16.76
CA TYR A 36 -17.20 -13.73 15.75
C TYR A 36 -16.99 -15.24 15.73
N ASN A 37 -17.14 -15.89 14.58
CA ASN A 37 -17.11 -17.36 14.46
C ASN A 37 -17.99 -18.09 15.48
N GLY A 38 -19.19 -17.56 15.78
CA GLY A 38 -20.11 -18.16 16.75
C GLY A 38 -19.79 -17.85 18.23
N GLN A 39 -18.60 -17.38 18.54
CA GLN A 39 -18.21 -16.99 19.90
C GLN A 39 -18.62 -15.54 20.19
N ARG A 40 -19.01 -15.26 21.44
CA ARG A 40 -19.29 -13.90 21.87
C ARG A 40 -17.99 -13.09 21.84
N MET A 41 -18.07 -11.88 21.31
CA MET A 41 -16.95 -10.95 21.33
C MET A 41 -17.38 -9.61 21.91
N GLN A 42 -16.41 -8.88 22.41
CA GLN A 42 -16.54 -7.46 22.74
C GLN A 42 -15.42 -6.71 22.03
N SER A 43 -15.76 -5.63 21.34
CA SER A 43 -14.78 -4.80 20.67
C SER A 43 -14.58 -3.52 21.46
N VAL A 44 -13.32 -3.18 21.70
CA VAL A 44 -12.90 -1.87 22.20
C VAL A 44 -12.32 -1.12 21.02
N MET A 45 -12.90 0.03 20.70
CA MET A 45 -12.42 0.90 19.63
C MET A 45 -11.72 2.10 20.24
N CYS A 46 -10.53 2.40 19.71
CA CYS A 46 -9.79 3.62 20.02
C CYS A 46 -9.29 4.26 18.73
N SER A 47 -9.21 5.58 18.73
CA SER A 47 -8.64 6.34 17.63
C SER A 47 -7.43 7.11 18.13
N PRO A 48 -6.32 7.17 17.37
CA PRO A 48 -5.17 7.96 17.75
C PRO A 48 -5.51 9.46 17.74
N ALA A 49 -4.67 10.26 18.40
CA ALA A 49 -4.78 11.70 18.33
C ALA A 49 -4.57 12.21 16.89
N PRO A 50 -5.18 13.35 16.51
CA PRO A 50 -4.98 13.92 15.18
C PRO A 50 -3.50 14.14 14.87
N GLY A 51 -3.06 13.65 13.71
CA GLY A 51 -1.66 13.75 13.26
C GLY A 51 -0.75 12.61 13.71
N VAL A 52 -1.23 11.66 14.52
CA VAL A 52 -0.48 10.46 14.89
C VAL A 52 -0.93 9.30 13.99
N GLU A 53 0.04 8.60 13.42
CA GLU A 53 -0.23 7.42 12.60
C GLU A 53 -0.78 6.27 13.46
N THR A 54 -1.83 5.61 12.97
CA THR A 54 -2.55 4.54 13.69
C THR A 54 -1.63 3.38 14.08
N GLU A 55 -0.72 3.00 13.18
CA GLU A 55 0.18 1.87 13.42
C GLU A 55 1.26 2.20 14.44
N ALA A 56 1.83 3.40 14.40
CA ALA A 56 2.79 3.86 15.38
C ALA A 56 2.16 3.93 16.79
N ALA A 57 0.95 4.48 16.88
CA ALA A 57 0.19 4.50 18.13
C ALA A 57 -0.10 3.09 18.66
N ARG A 58 -0.51 2.17 17.78
CA ARG A 58 -0.77 0.78 18.13
C ARG A 58 0.48 0.08 18.69
N GLN A 59 1.63 0.24 18.03
CA GLN A 59 2.88 -0.39 18.45
C GLN A 59 3.29 0.04 19.86
N THR A 60 3.03 1.29 20.22
CA THR A 60 3.33 1.82 21.57
C THR A 60 2.53 1.13 22.68
N ILE A 61 1.28 0.74 22.39
CA ILE A 61 0.37 0.15 23.38
C ILE A 61 0.23 -1.37 23.25
N ALA A 62 0.74 -1.96 22.16
CA ALA A 62 0.54 -3.39 21.87
C ALA A 62 1.08 -4.31 22.97
N GLU A 63 2.31 -4.08 23.44
CA GLU A 63 2.92 -4.85 24.53
C GLU A 63 2.06 -4.81 25.80
N GLN A 64 1.57 -3.63 26.17
CA GLN A 64 0.78 -3.45 27.39
C GLN A 64 -0.57 -4.17 27.33
N ILE A 65 -1.16 -4.25 26.12
CA ILE A 65 -2.46 -4.91 25.90
C ILE A 65 -2.28 -6.42 25.80
N GLU A 66 -1.21 -6.89 25.15
CA GLU A 66 -0.94 -8.33 24.98
C GLU A 66 -0.52 -9.01 26.30
N ASP A 67 0.08 -8.25 27.21
CA ASP A 67 0.48 -8.71 28.55
C ASP A 67 -0.68 -8.79 29.56
N ILE A 68 -1.89 -8.36 29.19
CA ILE A 68 -3.04 -8.44 30.12
C ILE A 68 -3.39 -9.90 30.39
N PRO A 69 -3.38 -10.35 31.69
CA PRO A 69 -3.73 -11.71 32.01
C PRO A 69 -5.21 -11.97 31.76
N LEU A 70 -5.50 -12.80 30.78
CA LEU A 70 -6.87 -13.17 30.42
C LEU A 70 -7.32 -14.45 31.15
N PRO A 71 -8.59 -14.54 31.54
CA PRO A 71 -9.18 -15.78 32.01
C PRO A 71 -9.13 -16.87 30.94
N THR A 72 -9.12 -18.14 31.36
CA THR A 72 -9.14 -19.29 30.45
C THR A 72 -10.33 -19.23 29.50
N GLY A 73 -10.07 -19.33 28.19
CA GLY A 73 -11.10 -19.27 27.13
C GLY A 73 -11.30 -17.90 26.50
N TYR A 74 -10.58 -16.87 26.94
CA TYR A 74 -10.57 -15.55 26.28
C TYR A 74 -9.31 -15.38 25.46
N SER A 75 -9.43 -14.67 24.36
CA SER A 75 -8.30 -14.27 23.51
C SER A 75 -8.46 -12.84 23.04
N ILE A 76 -7.35 -12.10 23.00
CA ILE A 76 -7.30 -10.78 22.37
C ILE A 76 -6.96 -10.96 20.91
N ARG A 77 -7.64 -10.22 20.06
CA ARG A 77 -7.33 -10.14 18.64
C ARG A 77 -7.40 -8.69 18.18
N TRP A 78 -6.35 -8.29 17.52
CA TRP A 78 -6.36 -7.03 16.80
C TRP A 78 -7.18 -7.17 15.51
N ASP A 79 -8.19 -6.33 15.36
CA ASP A 79 -9.07 -6.29 14.18
C ASP A 79 -9.16 -4.87 13.65
N GLY A 80 -10.15 -4.57 12.81
CA GLY A 80 -10.31 -3.28 12.18
C GLY A 80 -9.26 -3.03 11.09
N GLU A 81 -8.62 -1.87 11.14
CA GLU A 81 -7.61 -1.46 10.15
C GLU A 81 -6.44 -2.44 10.06
N LYS A 82 -5.92 -2.91 11.21
CA LYS A 82 -4.83 -3.89 11.24
C LYS A 82 -5.23 -5.22 10.60
N GLY A 83 -6.40 -5.75 10.95
CA GLY A 83 -6.87 -7.03 10.39
C GLY A 83 -7.06 -6.95 8.88
N ALA A 84 -7.66 -5.87 8.40
CA ALA A 84 -7.84 -5.62 6.96
C ALA A 84 -6.49 -5.47 6.24
N ARG A 85 -5.54 -4.74 6.86
CA ARG A 85 -4.19 -4.55 6.32
C ARG A 85 -3.43 -5.86 6.23
N ASP A 86 -3.39 -6.65 7.29
CA ASP A 86 -2.67 -7.91 7.34
C ASP A 86 -3.22 -8.90 6.31
N GLN A 87 -4.55 -8.97 6.17
CA GLN A 87 -5.20 -9.77 5.14
C GLN A 87 -4.84 -9.30 3.72
N THR A 88 -4.86 -7.99 3.48
CA THR A 88 -4.51 -7.42 2.19
C THR A 88 -3.03 -7.66 1.86
N MET A 89 -2.13 -7.49 2.84
CA MET A 89 -0.70 -7.77 2.68
C MET A 89 -0.44 -9.23 2.33
N TYR A 90 -1.13 -10.16 3.00
CA TYR A 90 -1.02 -11.58 2.68
C TYR A 90 -1.38 -11.87 1.22
N TRP A 91 -2.52 -11.35 0.74
CA TRP A 91 -2.95 -11.52 -0.64
C TRP A 91 -2.02 -10.84 -1.64
N LEU A 92 -1.54 -9.65 -1.30
CA LEU A 92 -0.62 -8.88 -2.12
C LEU A 92 0.69 -9.64 -2.32
N PHE A 93 1.34 -10.09 -1.24
CA PHE A 93 2.59 -10.87 -1.36
C PHE A 93 2.40 -12.21 -2.06
N LYS A 94 1.24 -12.82 -1.96
CA LYS A 94 0.92 -14.03 -2.69
C LYS A 94 0.81 -13.80 -4.20
N GLN A 95 0.35 -12.63 -4.64
CA GLN A 95 0.15 -12.30 -6.06
C GLN A 95 1.38 -11.66 -6.71
N VAL A 96 2.25 -11.00 -5.94
CA VAL A 96 3.46 -10.32 -6.47
C VAL A 96 4.35 -11.24 -7.31
N PRO A 97 4.67 -12.49 -6.90
CA PRO A 97 5.51 -13.36 -7.71
C PRO A 97 4.91 -13.67 -9.08
N LEU A 98 3.60 -13.91 -9.13
CA LEU A 98 2.88 -14.16 -10.39
C LEU A 98 2.93 -12.91 -11.29
N ALA A 99 2.71 -11.73 -10.71
CA ALA A 99 2.77 -10.46 -11.45
C ALA A 99 4.17 -10.21 -12.04
N VAL A 100 5.23 -10.47 -11.27
CA VAL A 100 6.62 -10.33 -11.73
C VAL A 100 6.91 -11.28 -12.91
N VAL A 101 6.51 -12.55 -12.80
CA VAL A 101 6.68 -13.51 -13.90
C VAL A 101 5.94 -13.05 -15.15
N LEU A 102 4.72 -12.54 -14.99
CA LEU A 102 3.90 -12.04 -16.10
C LEU A 102 4.52 -10.81 -16.77
N ILE A 103 5.05 -9.87 -15.96
CA ILE A 103 5.78 -8.69 -16.46
C ILE A 103 7.00 -9.12 -17.27
N ILE A 104 7.80 -10.06 -16.75
CA ILE A 104 8.99 -10.57 -17.45
C ILE A 104 8.59 -11.25 -18.77
N ALA A 105 7.54 -12.06 -18.77
CA ALA A 105 7.04 -12.71 -19.97
C ALA A 105 6.60 -11.71 -21.03
N VAL A 106 5.84 -10.67 -20.64
CA VAL A 106 5.41 -9.60 -21.54
C VAL A 106 6.60 -8.82 -22.08
N LEU A 107 7.59 -8.52 -21.25
CA LEU A 107 8.80 -7.81 -21.68
C LEU A 107 9.63 -8.61 -22.70
N ILE A 108 9.75 -9.93 -22.51
CA ILE A 108 10.44 -10.82 -23.46
C ILE A 108 9.66 -10.88 -24.78
N LEU A 109 8.34 -11.01 -24.74
CA LEU A 109 7.50 -11.00 -25.92
C LEU A 109 7.58 -9.67 -26.68
N LEU A 110 7.62 -8.55 -25.96
CA LEU A 110 7.66 -7.23 -26.55
C LEU A 110 8.97 -6.94 -27.28
N PHE A 111 10.09 -7.31 -26.65
CA PHE A 111 11.42 -6.97 -27.19
C PHE A 111 12.04 -8.07 -28.04
N GLY A 112 11.54 -9.31 -27.97
CA GLY A 112 12.13 -10.46 -28.67
C GLY A 112 13.57 -10.79 -28.23
N ASP A 113 14.06 -10.18 -27.15
CA ASP A 113 15.41 -10.34 -26.60
C ASP A 113 15.35 -10.41 -25.07
N TYR A 114 16.24 -11.17 -24.43
CA TYR A 114 16.33 -11.27 -22.98
C TYR A 114 17.18 -10.17 -22.34
N ARG A 115 18.03 -9.48 -23.10
CA ARG A 115 18.94 -8.44 -22.59
C ARG A 115 18.20 -7.20 -22.14
N LYS A 116 17.24 -6.73 -22.94
CA LYS A 116 16.44 -5.54 -22.64
C LYS A 116 15.60 -5.69 -21.37
N PRO A 117 14.85 -6.78 -21.15
CA PRO A 117 14.16 -7.03 -19.89
C PRO A 117 15.09 -7.04 -18.67
N THR A 118 16.30 -7.61 -18.81
CA THR A 118 17.28 -7.62 -17.72
C THR A 118 17.72 -6.21 -17.34
N ILE A 119 17.89 -5.30 -18.30
CA ILE A 119 18.20 -3.89 -18.02
C ILE A 119 17.08 -3.23 -17.21
N VAL A 120 15.81 -3.48 -17.58
CA VAL A 120 14.64 -2.96 -16.84
C VAL A 120 14.65 -3.46 -15.39
N LEU A 121 14.89 -4.75 -15.18
CA LEU A 121 14.97 -5.33 -13.84
C LEU A 121 16.11 -4.75 -13.00
N CYS A 122 17.26 -4.46 -13.61
CA CYS A 122 18.39 -3.80 -12.94
C CYS A 122 18.08 -2.35 -12.51
N CYS A 123 17.07 -1.70 -13.09
CA CYS A 123 16.65 -0.38 -12.66
C CYS A 123 15.75 -0.39 -11.41
N ILE A 124 15.12 -1.53 -11.08
CA ILE A 124 14.20 -1.63 -9.92
C ILE A 124 14.91 -1.34 -8.57
N PRO A 125 16.09 -1.87 -8.28
CA PRO A 125 16.79 -1.56 -7.01
C PRO A 125 17.10 -0.07 -6.82
N LEU A 126 17.30 0.68 -7.91
CA LEU A 126 17.53 2.12 -7.82
C LEU A 126 16.33 2.87 -7.27
N LEU A 127 15.13 2.35 -7.49
CA LEU A 127 13.90 2.90 -6.94
C LEU A 127 13.89 2.87 -5.41
N ALA A 128 14.39 1.78 -4.82
CA ALA A 128 14.45 1.63 -3.37
C ALA A 128 15.29 2.74 -2.71
N VAL A 129 16.38 3.16 -3.35
CA VAL A 129 17.23 4.25 -2.86
C VAL A 129 16.44 5.56 -2.79
N GLY A 130 15.64 5.86 -3.82
CA GLY A 130 14.78 7.05 -3.84
C GLY A 130 13.69 7.02 -2.77
N ILE A 131 13.06 5.87 -2.56
CA ILE A 131 12.03 5.69 -1.53
C ILE A 131 12.63 5.89 -0.14
N VAL A 132 13.73 5.21 0.18
CA VAL A 132 14.39 5.34 1.49
C VAL A 132 14.84 6.78 1.73
N GLY A 133 15.44 7.43 0.73
CA GLY A 133 15.84 8.83 0.83
C GLY A 133 14.66 9.76 1.13
N ALA A 134 13.53 9.57 0.46
CA ALA A 134 12.32 10.39 0.71
C ALA A 134 11.72 10.15 2.09
N MET A 135 11.68 8.90 2.55
CA MET A 135 11.20 8.55 3.89
C MET A 135 12.05 9.19 4.98
N LEU A 136 13.37 9.15 4.83
CA LEU A 136 14.30 9.79 5.76
C LEU A 136 14.15 11.33 5.78
N LEU A 137 13.93 11.95 4.62
CA LEU A 137 13.77 13.40 4.53
C LEU A 137 12.43 13.88 5.09
N THR A 138 11.36 13.10 4.90
CA THR A 138 10.01 13.47 5.37
C THR A 138 9.71 13.00 6.78
N GLY A 139 10.54 12.14 7.36
CA GLY A 139 10.33 11.55 8.69
C GLY A 139 9.08 10.67 8.78
N LYS A 140 8.53 10.24 7.65
CA LYS A 140 7.37 9.35 7.60
C LYS A 140 7.79 7.90 7.79
N THR A 141 6.91 7.12 8.41
CA THR A 141 7.13 5.68 8.61
C THR A 141 6.79 4.90 7.35
N PHE A 142 7.46 3.76 7.18
CA PHE A 142 7.20 2.87 6.05
C PHE A 142 6.01 1.95 6.37
N ASP A 143 4.81 2.44 6.09
CA ASP A 143 3.54 1.79 6.36
C ASP A 143 2.96 1.04 5.15
N PHE A 144 1.75 0.51 5.30
CA PHE A 144 1.02 -0.16 4.24
C PHE A 144 0.82 0.74 3.00
N CYS A 145 0.47 2.01 3.21
CA CYS A 145 0.23 2.95 2.12
C CYS A 145 1.52 3.24 1.34
N ALA A 146 2.68 3.29 2.02
CA ALA A 146 3.97 3.41 1.38
C ALA A 146 4.31 2.21 0.49
N ILE A 147 3.98 0.98 0.91
CA ILE A 147 4.18 -0.23 0.11
C ILE A 147 3.32 -0.21 -1.15
N VAL A 148 2.05 0.17 -1.04
CA VAL A 148 1.16 0.31 -2.19
C VAL A 148 1.68 1.39 -3.15
N GLY A 149 2.15 2.52 -2.60
CA GLY A 149 2.82 3.58 -3.38
C GLY A 149 4.05 3.08 -4.12
N ALA A 150 4.91 2.30 -3.46
CA ALA A 150 6.12 1.71 -4.05
C ALA A 150 5.79 0.76 -5.20
N LEU A 151 4.74 -0.06 -5.08
CA LEU A 151 4.29 -0.95 -6.15
C LEU A 151 3.76 -0.17 -7.37
N GLY A 152 2.97 0.88 -7.14
CA GLY A 152 2.52 1.76 -8.22
C GLY A 152 3.68 2.46 -8.93
N LEU A 153 4.66 2.92 -8.15
CA LEU A 153 5.87 3.54 -8.66
C LEU A 153 6.74 2.58 -9.48
N MET A 154 6.83 1.31 -9.07
CA MET A 154 7.51 0.27 -9.85
C MET A 154 6.90 0.13 -11.24
N GLY A 155 5.58 0.12 -11.36
CA GLY A 155 4.88 0.09 -12.64
C GLY A 155 5.20 1.30 -13.54
N MET A 156 5.27 2.50 -12.94
CA MET A 156 5.66 3.72 -13.66
C MET A 156 7.11 3.67 -14.16
N LEU A 157 8.04 3.18 -13.33
CA LEU A 157 9.43 3.00 -13.71
C LEU A 157 9.57 2.04 -14.89
N ILE A 158 8.94 0.86 -14.83
CA ILE A 158 8.96 -0.13 -15.89
C ILE A 158 8.45 0.47 -17.20
N LYS A 159 7.32 1.19 -17.15
CA LYS A 159 6.77 1.90 -18.32
C LYS A 159 7.78 2.89 -18.92
N ASN A 160 8.42 3.70 -18.09
CA ASN A 160 9.41 4.68 -18.57
C ASN A 160 10.65 4.00 -19.17
N CYS A 161 11.11 2.89 -18.56
CA CYS A 161 12.20 2.09 -19.10
C CYS A 161 11.86 1.48 -20.46
N ILE A 162 10.65 0.93 -20.63
CA ILE A 162 10.20 0.34 -21.89
C ILE A 162 10.24 1.38 -23.02
N VAL A 163 9.64 2.55 -22.76
CA VAL A 163 9.56 3.62 -23.76
C VAL A 163 10.94 4.14 -24.16
N LEU A 164 11.86 4.24 -23.21
CA LEU A 164 13.23 4.68 -23.51
C LEU A 164 14.04 3.61 -24.26
N LEU A 165 13.89 2.33 -23.87
CA LEU A 165 14.56 1.21 -24.55
C LEU A 165 14.08 1.01 -25.99
N ASP A 166 12.77 1.23 -26.23
CA ASP A 166 12.21 1.16 -27.58
C ASP A 166 12.77 2.27 -28.47
N GLU A 167 12.83 3.51 -27.99
CA GLU A 167 13.44 4.63 -28.69
C GLU A 167 14.92 4.39 -29.01
N ILE A 168 15.69 3.88 -28.04
CA ILE A 168 17.09 3.51 -28.22
C ILE A 168 17.21 2.42 -29.30
N GLY A 169 16.34 1.40 -29.23
CA GLY A 169 16.35 0.31 -30.21
C GLY A 169 16.07 0.75 -31.62
N GLN A 170 15.12 1.66 -31.82
CA GLN A 170 14.77 2.20 -33.15
C GLN A 170 15.90 3.06 -33.75
N ARG A 171 16.54 3.89 -32.91
CA ARG A 171 17.61 4.80 -33.40
C ARG A 171 18.95 4.09 -33.62
N CYS A 172 19.29 3.16 -32.71
CA CYS A 172 20.55 2.42 -32.86
C CYS A 172 20.55 1.36 -33.96
N SER A 173 19.41 1.06 -34.58
CA SER A 173 19.33 0.09 -35.69
C SER A 173 19.79 0.64 -37.05
N GLY A 174 19.95 1.96 -37.20
CA GLY A 174 20.22 2.61 -38.48
C GLY A 174 21.49 3.44 -38.56
N ASP A 175 22.25 3.65 -37.50
CA ASP A 175 23.31 4.64 -37.45
C ASP A 175 24.68 4.03 -37.13
N THR A 176 25.72 4.55 -37.74
CA THR A 176 27.11 4.15 -37.51
C THR A 176 27.66 4.61 -36.15
N ASP A 177 27.10 5.66 -35.57
CA ASP A 177 27.49 6.20 -34.25
C ASP A 177 26.46 5.85 -33.14
N LEU A 178 26.57 4.63 -32.61
CA LEU A 178 25.71 4.11 -31.55
C LEU A 178 25.64 5.02 -30.30
N ILE A 179 26.75 5.69 -29.95
CA ILE A 179 26.80 6.58 -28.79
C ILE A 179 26.00 7.86 -29.02
N ALA A 180 26.13 8.45 -30.23
CA ALA A 180 25.36 9.64 -30.59
C ALA A 180 23.84 9.31 -30.61
N GLY A 181 23.45 8.17 -31.16
CA GLY A 181 22.06 7.68 -31.16
C GLY A 181 21.51 7.51 -29.74
N LEU A 182 22.33 7.00 -28.81
CA LEU A 182 21.97 6.79 -27.39
C LEU A 182 21.71 8.11 -26.67
N VAL A 183 22.58 9.10 -26.84
CA VAL A 183 22.44 10.44 -26.23
C VAL A 183 21.22 11.16 -26.78
N VAL A 184 21.02 11.14 -28.12
CA VAL A 184 19.86 11.78 -28.76
C VAL A 184 18.55 11.12 -28.32
N SER A 185 18.51 9.78 -28.14
CA SER A 185 17.34 9.08 -27.62
C SER A 185 17.02 9.49 -26.19
N ALA A 186 18.02 9.60 -25.31
CA ALA A 186 17.85 10.07 -23.94
C ALA A 186 17.34 11.53 -23.92
N GLN A 187 17.88 12.40 -24.76
CA GLN A 187 17.45 13.80 -24.85
C GLN A 187 16.01 13.94 -25.36
N SER A 188 15.61 13.15 -26.35
CA SER A 188 14.23 13.21 -26.88
C SER A 188 13.17 12.85 -25.85
N ARG A 189 13.49 11.94 -24.92
CA ARG A 189 12.58 11.48 -23.87
C ARG A 189 12.70 12.29 -22.58
N LEU A 190 13.70 13.13 -22.43
CA LEU A 190 13.90 13.95 -21.22
C LEU A 190 12.67 14.82 -20.93
N ARG A 191 12.20 15.59 -21.91
CA ARG A 191 11.06 16.51 -21.73
C ARG A 191 9.77 15.80 -21.32
N PRO A 192 9.26 14.78 -22.03
CA PRO A 192 8.01 14.10 -21.68
C PRO A 192 8.08 13.45 -20.29
N VAL A 193 9.20 12.78 -19.98
CA VAL A 193 9.37 12.07 -18.71
C VAL A 193 9.47 13.06 -17.56
N MET A 194 10.25 14.13 -17.69
CA MET A 194 10.38 15.17 -16.66
C MET A 194 9.06 15.89 -16.40
N MET A 195 8.30 16.23 -17.45
CA MET A 195 6.99 16.86 -17.30
C MET A 195 6.00 15.95 -16.57
N ALA A 196 5.93 14.66 -16.94
CA ALA A 196 5.06 13.69 -16.28
C ALA A 196 5.45 13.49 -14.82
N SER A 197 6.73 13.39 -14.51
CA SER A 197 7.21 13.25 -13.13
C SER A 197 6.92 14.49 -12.31
N LEU A 198 7.19 15.67 -12.86
CA LEU A 198 6.97 16.93 -12.14
C LEU A 198 5.49 17.19 -11.85
N THR A 199 4.61 16.94 -12.81
CA THR A 199 3.16 17.08 -12.60
C THR A 199 2.64 16.11 -11.53
N THR A 200 3.14 14.88 -11.51
CA THR A 200 2.76 13.89 -10.48
C THR A 200 3.27 14.33 -9.10
N ILE A 201 4.52 14.77 -9.00
CA ILE A 201 5.11 15.26 -7.75
C ILE A 201 4.32 16.46 -7.22
N LEU A 202 4.05 17.46 -8.05
CA LEU A 202 3.28 18.63 -7.65
C LEU A 202 1.85 18.28 -7.22
N GLY A 203 1.21 17.32 -7.90
CA GLY A 203 -0.12 16.83 -7.55
C GLY A 203 -0.18 16.10 -6.21
N MET A 204 0.93 15.52 -5.76
CA MET A 204 1.02 14.78 -4.49
C MET A 204 1.37 15.67 -3.28
N ILE A 205 1.83 16.91 -3.48
CA ILE A 205 2.22 17.83 -2.39
C ILE A 205 1.11 17.96 -1.32
N PRO A 206 -0.16 18.24 -1.68
CA PRO A 206 -1.20 18.39 -0.67
C PRO A 206 -1.44 17.15 0.17
N LEU A 207 -1.16 15.94 -0.35
CA LEU A 207 -1.31 14.68 0.38
C LEU A 207 -0.22 14.45 1.43
N LEU A 208 0.91 15.15 1.38
CA LEU A 208 1.99 15.00 2.37
C LEU A 208 1.52 15.35 3.80
N GLY A 209 0.57 16.26 3.94
CA GLY A 209 -0.01 16.65 5.23
C GLY A 209 -1.05 15.67 5.76
N ASP A 210 -1.50 14.72 4.98
CA ASP A 210 -2.49 13.74 5.39
C ASP A 210 -1.88 12.66 6.28
N ALA A 211 -2.62 12.26 7.33
CA ALA A 211 -2.13 11.27 8.29
C ALA A 211 -2.10 9.86 7.70
N MET A 212 -3.01 9.54 6.77
CA MET A 212 -3.14 8.21 6.19
C MET A 212 -2.34 8.06 4.88
N PHE A 213 -2.42 9.07 4.00
CA PHE A 213 -1.81 9.00 2.67
C PHE A 213 -0.46 9.71 2.56
N GLY A 214 0.00 10.36 3.64
CA GLY A 214 1.26 11.12 3.63
C GLY A 214 2.50 10.26 3.35
N SER A 215 2.53 9.03 3.85
CA SER A 215 3.60 8.07 3.58
C SER A 215 3.61 7.58 2.13
N MET A 216 2.43 7.34 1.55
CA MET A 216 2.28 7.01 0.14
C MET A 216 2.75 8.17 -0.76
N ALA A 217 2.33 9.40 -0.44
CA ALA A 217 2.74 10.59 -1.19
C ALA A 217 4.26 10.79 -1.13
N ALA A 218 4.87 10.67 0.04
CA ALA A 218 6.33 10.76 0.21
C ALA A 218 7.07 9.71 -0.61
N THR A 219 6.58 8.45 -0.58
CA THR A 219 7.13 7.35 -1.36
C THR A 219 7.09 7.62 -2.86
N ILE A 220 5.92 8.04 -3.37
CA ILE A 220 5.75 8.31 -4.80
C ILE A 220 6.58 9.50 -5.23
N MET A 221 6.55 10.60 -4.50
CA MET A 221 7.29 11.83 -4.86
C MET A 221 8.79 11.60 -4.89
N GLY A 222 9.35 11.07 -3.81
CA GLY A 222 10.81 10.86 -3.73
C GLY A 222 11.30 9.74 -4.65
N GLY A 223 10.57 8.63 -4.67
CA GLY A 223 10.90 7.54 -5.56
C GLY A 223 10.78 7.93 -7.04
N LEU A 224 9.76 8.71 -7.43
CA LEU A 224 9.60 9.19 -8.81
C LEU A 224 10.69 10.19 -9.20
N PHE A 225 11.01 11.12 -8.32
CA PHE A 225 12.09 12.09 -8.55
C PHE A 225 13.43 11.37 -8.79
N PHE A 226 13.81 10.49 -7.86
CA PHE A 226 15.07 9.77 -7.96
C PHE A 226 15.08 8.78 -9.13
N SER A 227 14.01 8.02 -9.33
CA SER A 227 13.92 7.05 -10.43
C SER A 227 13.95 7.71 -11.80
N THR A 228 13.38 8.89 -11.94
CA THR A 228 13.42 9.63 -13.20
C THR A 228 14.85 10.01 -13.57
N ILE A 229 15.60 10.58 -12.64
CA ILE A 229 17.01 10.92 -12.84
C ILE A 229 17.82 9.65 -13.10
N ALA A 230 17.63 8.64 -12.27
CA ALA A 230 18.33 7.37 -12.38
C ALA A 230 18.05 6.70 -13.74
N THR A 231 16.80 6.60 -14.18
CA THR A 231 16.45 5.97 -15.45
C THR A 231 17.08 6.69 -16.63
N LEU A 232 17.07 8.03 -16.65
CA LEU A 232 17.63 8.82 -17.74
C LEU A 232 19.16 8.71 -17.82
N LEU A 233 19.85 8.51 -16.67
CA LEU A 233 21.30 8.37 -16.64
C LEU A 233 21.76 6.92 -16.74
N PHE A 234 21.19 6.03 -15.88
CA PHE A 234 21.67 4.64 -15.77
C PHE A 234 21.21 3.75 -16.93
N LEU A 235 20.02 3.95 -17.47
CA LEU A 235 19.51 3.08 -18.51
C LEU A 235 20.36 3.13 -19.80
N PRO A 236 20.76 4.32 -20.32
CA PRO A 236 21.68 4.38 -21.46
C PRO A 236 23.06 3.73 -21.14
N ILE A 237 23.58 3.92 -19.93
CA ILE A 237 24.83 3.31 -19.51
C ILE A 237 24.73 1.79 -19.44
N LEU A 238 23.66 1.27 -18.85
CA LEU A 238 23.39 -0.17 -18.78
C LEU A 238 23.21 -0.75 -20.20
N TYR A 239 22.51 -0.04 -21.08
CA TYR A 239 22.36 -0.45 -22.45
C TYR A 239 23.72 -0.57 -23.16
N ALA A 240 24.58 0.44 -23.04
CA ALA A 240 25.94 0.43 -23.60
C ALA A 240 26.77 -0.74 -23.04
N LEU A 241 26.65 -1.03 -21.75
CA LEU A 241 27.36 -2.12 -21.08
C LEU A 241 26.89 -3.50 -21.58
N PHE A 242 25.58 -3.74 -21.61
CA PHE A 242 25.00 -5.03 -22.03
C PHE A 242 25.22 -5.33 -23.51
N PHE A 243 25.19 -4.30 -24.36
CA PHE A 243 25.43 -4.44 -25.79
C PHE A 243 26.92 -4.26 -26.16
N LYS A 244 27.82 -4.12 -25.16
CA LYS A 244 29.27 -3.99 -25.33
C LYS A 244 29.67 -2.93 -26.37
N ILE A 245 28.99 -1.80 -26.36
CA ILE A 245 29.31 -0.67 -27.24
C ILE A 245 30.65 -0.11 -26.82
N LYS A 246 31.69 -0.30 -27.63
CA LYS A 246 33.03 0.26 -27.38
C LYS A 246 33.03 1.74 -27.72
N THR A 247 33.42 2.57 -26.76
CA THR A 247 33.89 3.93 -27.03
C THR A 247 35.18 3.85 -27.87
N LYS A 248 35.13 4.43 -29.04
CA LYS A 248 36.31 4.64 -29.85
C LYS A 248 37.00 5.92 -29.42
#